data_b68acf1d63afec94c5c0ef908bb99fe9
#
_entry.id   b68acf1d63afec94c5c0ef908bb99fe9
#
_cell.length_a   1.000
_cell.length_b   1.000
_cell.length_c   1.000
_cell.angle_alpha   90.00
_cell.angle_beta   90.00
_cell.angle_gamma   90.00
#
_symmetry.space_group_name_H-M   'P 1'
#
loop_
_entity.id
_entity.type
_entity.pdbx_description
1 polymer ?
#
loop_
_entity_poly.entity_id
_entity_poly.type
_entity_poly.pdbx_seq_one_letter_code
_entity_poly.pdbx_strand_id
1 'polypeptide(L)'
;MSFRSEKKEFMTFQAYEKIDFKQPIKDKEFTVMVNPESFSKSINVHYKKEECMANSISAGRFSGMDAVDYSFSLLLDGTGIISQKPEYKDVKAQLNAMTEVLFAKTGESTGYRPNYVSITYCDESLHCVVSSLKTEYSLFRPDGTPLRAKVTCSFKSVCQIETGEIDGEALNKRREREKGAFDSFKDTISQAMDEEADSLFNLFGR
;
A
#
# COMPACT_ATOMS: atom_id res chain seq x y z
N MET A 1 -19.11 11.40 -35.94
CA MET A 1 -18.35 11.18 -34.71
C MET A 1 -19.29 10.56 -33.70
N SER A 2 -19.15 9.27 -33.44
CA SER A 2 -19.96 8.55 -32.46
C SER A 2 -19.43 8.90 -31.05
N PHE A 3 -20.19 9.63 -30.27
CA PHE A 3 -19.93 9.79 -28.83
C PHE A 3 -20.11 8.42 -28.19
N ARG A 4 -18.99 7.75 -27.92
CA ARG A 4 -18.98 6.56 -27.09
C ARG A 4 -19.48 7.02 -25.72
N SER A 5 -20.61 6.48 -25.28
CA SER A 5 -21.13 6.71 -23.94
C SER A 5 -20.06 6.21 -22.95
N GLU A 6 -19.29 7.12 -22.38
CA GLU A 6 -18.32 6.79 -21.34
C GLU A 6 -19.10 6.28 -20.15
N LYS A 7 -18.94 4.99 -19.85
CA LYS A 7 -19.50 4.35 -18.66
C LYS A 7 -18.85 5.06 -17.45
N LYS A 8 -19.61 5.84 -16.72
CA LYS A 8 -19.13 6.46 -15.49
C LYS A 8 -18.80 5.37 -14.49
N GLU A 9 -17.52 5.18 -14.23
CA GLU A 9 -17.04 4.26 -13.22
C GLU A 9 -16.89 5.03 -11.90
N PHE A 10 -17.65 4.57 -10.90
CA PHE A 10 -17.56 5.13 -9.55
C PHE A 10 -16.58 4.30 -8.74
N MET A 11 -15.86 4.98 -7.85
CA MET A 11 -14.98 4.32 -6.89
C MET A 11 -15.79 3.35 -6.04
N THR A 12 -15.32 2.11 -5.95
CA THR A 12 -16.00 1.01 -5.22
C THR A 12 -15.05 0.40 -4.20
N PHE A 13 -15.58 0.13 -3.01
CA PHE A 13 -14.90 -0.52 -1.90
C PHE A 13 -15.50 -1.89 -1.68
N GLN A 14 -14.70 -2.94 -1.69
CA GLN A 14 -15.12 -4.29 -1.39
C GLN A 14 -14.31 -4.82 -0.20
N ALA A 15 -15.02 -5.31 0.83
CA ALA A 15 -14.36 -5.88 2.01
C ALA A 15 -13.96 -7.34 1.81
N TYR A 16 -12.81 -7.70 2.42
CA TYR A 16 -12.28 -9.06 2.48
C TYR A 16 -11.88 -9.41 3.91
N GLU A 17 -12.05 -10.67 4.27
CA GLU A 17 -11.65 -11.15 5.59
C GLU A 17 -10.15 -11.41 5.68
N LYS A 18 -9.56 -11.87 4.56
CA LYS A 18 -8.17 -12.30 4.47
C LYS A 18 -7.35 -11.44 3.52
N ILE A 19 -6.05 -11.40 3.78
CA ILE A 19 -5.05 -10.68 2.99
C ILE A 19 -4.89 -11.19 1.55
N ASP A 20 -5.37 -12.40 1.25
CA ASP A 20 -5.26 -13.02 -0.08
C ASP A 20 -6.28 -12.47 -1.09
N PHE A 21 -7.26 -11.66 -0.65
CA PHE A 21 -8.31 -11.04 -1.47
C PHE A 21 -9.05 -12.02 -2.39
N LYS A 22 -9.11 -13.31 -2.02
CA LYS A 22 -9.77 -14.34 -2.85
C LYS A 22 -11.26 -14.42 -2.61
N GLN A 23 -11.70 -14.20 -1.38
CA GLN A 23 -13.09 -14.33 -0.98
C GLN A 23 -13.63 -13.00 -0.45
N PRO A 24 -14.43 -12.27 -1.27
CA PRO A 24 -15.09 -11.06 -0.81
C PRO A 24 -16.13 -11.39 0.27
N ILE A 25 -16.29 -10.52 1.24
CA ILE A 25 -17.36 -10.62 2.22
C ILE A 25 -18.64 -10.21 1.52
N LYS A 26 -19.66 -11.09 1.52
CA LYS A 26 -20.97 -10.81 0.92
C LYS A 26 -21.62 -9.60 1.58
N ASP A 27 -22.28 -8.79 0.78
CA ASP A 27 -23.04 -7.60 1.20
C ASP A 27 -22.18 -6.52 1.89
N LYS A 28 -20.85 -6.58 1.76
CA LYS A 28 -19.90 -5.59 2.26
C LYS A 28 -19.19 -4.88 1.09
N GLU A 29 -20.01 -4.24 0.28
CA GLU A 29 -19.59 -3.39 -0.83
C GLU A 29 -20.16 -1.99 -0.65
N PHE A 30 -19.36 -0.98 -0.92
CA PHE A 30 -19.78 0.42 -0.91
C PHE A 30 -19.30 1.10 -2.19
N THR A 31 -20.22 1.67 -2.94
CA THR A 31 -19.93 2.47 -4.14
C THR A 31 -20.20 3.95 -3.81
N VAL A 32 -19.23 4.81 -4.06
CA VAL A 32 -19.39 6.25 -3.85
C VAL A 32 -20.44 6.83 -4.80
N MET A 33 -21.11 7.89 -4.38
CA MET A 33 -22.06 8.62 -5.22
C MET A 33 -21.37 9.66 -6.09
N VAL A 34 -20.26 10.19 -5.61
CA VAL A 34 -19.42 11.17 -6.28
C VAL A 34 -17.98 10.72 -6.14
N ASN A 35 -17.29 10.63 -7.25
CA ASN A 35 -15.86 10.31 -7.25
C ASN A 35 -15.06 11.38 -6.51
N PRO A 36 -13.95 11.03 -5.86
CA PRO A 36 -13.12 12.00 -5.16
C PRO A 36 -12.56 13.05 -6.12
N GLU A 37 -12.46 14.31 -5.66
CA GLU A 37 -11.85 15.40 -6.42
C GLU A 37 -10.34 15.23 -6.58
N SER A 38 -9.71 14.57 -5.61
CA SER A 38 -8.27 14.30 -5.59
C SER A 38 -7.99 12.94 -5.00
N PHE A 39 -7.00 12.28 -5.56
CA PHE A 39 -6.46 11.02 -5.08
C PHE A 39 -4.94 11.14 -4.98
N SER A 40 -4.38 10.89 -3.81
CA SER A 40 -2.94 10.93 -3.61
C SER A 40 -2.37 9.55 -3.29
N LYS A 41 -1.20 9.28 -3.84
CA LYS A 41 -0.41 8.08 -3.63
C LYS A 41 0.99 8.50 -3.19
N SER A 42 1.42 8.07 -2.02
CA SER A 42 2.74 8.39 -1.47
C SER A 42 3.55 7.13 -1.25
N ILE A 43 4.81 7.16 -1.66
CA ILE A 43 5.76 6.06 -1.52
C ILE A 43 7.00 6.60 -0.82
N ASN A 44 7.34 6.04 0.33
CA ASN A 44 8.54 6.40 1.07
C ASN A 44 9.63 5.35 0.82
N VAL A 45 10.79 5.82 0.38
CA VAL A 45 11.95 4.97 0.09
C VAL A 45 13.06 5.30 1.10
N HIS A 46 13.60 4.29 1.74
CA HIS A 46 14.65 4.40 2.74
C HIS A 46 16.01 4.07 2.15
N TYR A 47 16.99 4.93 2.44
CA TYR A 47 18.39 4.74 2.08
C TYR A 47 19.25 4.75 3.34
N LYS A 48 20.15 3.78 3.47
CA LYS A 48 21.20 3.80 4.49
C LYS A 48 22.38 4.59 3.95
N LYS A 49 22.93 5.48 4.78
CA LYS A 49 24.23 6.14 4.49
C LYS A 49 25.33 5.14 4.80
N GLU A 50 26.14 4.80 3.80
CA GLU A 50 27.42 4.10 4.03
C GLU A 50 28.50 5.16 4.12
N GLU A 51 29.23 5.20 5.25
CA GLU A 51 30.41 6.04 5.42
C GLU A 51 31.56 5.41 4.62
N CYS A 52 31.83 5.95 3.44
CA CYS A 52 33.02 5.59 2.69
C CYS A 52 34.23 6.33 3.33
N MET A 53 35.15 5.58 3.94
CA MET A 53 36.32 6.09 4.62
C MET A 53 37.27 6.93 3.75
N ALA A 54 37.10 7.02 2.45
CA ALA A 54 38.03 7.64 1.52
C ALA A 54 37.54 8.88 0.77
N ASN A 55 36.26 9.18 0.73
CA ASN A 55 35.72 10.34 0.00
C ASN A 55 34.47 10.91 0.70
N SER A 56 34.35 12.24 0.71
CA SER A 56 33.24 13.01 1.30
C SER A 56 31.88 12.79 0.61
N ILE A 57 31.74 11.77 -0.23
CA ILE A 57 30.50 11.42 -0.92
C ILE A 57 29.91 10.21 -0.23
N SER A 58 28.90 10.41 0.61
CA SER A 58 28.10 9.32 1.17
C SER A 58 27.18 8.76 0.07
N ALA A 59 27.47 7.56 -0.41
CA ALA A 59 26.56 6.84 -1.30
C ALA A 59 25.38 6.31 -0.47
N GLY A 60 24.16 6.71 -0.83
CA GLY A 60 22.94 6.14 -0.23
C GLY A 60 22.70 4.75 -0.81
N ARG A 61 22.77 3.70 0.02
CA ARG A 61 22.37 2.35 -0.35
C ARG A 61 20.87 2.15 -0.07
N PHE A 62 20.11 1.70 -1.06
CA PHE A 62 18.70 1.33 -0.86
C PHE A 62 18.55 0.36 0.32
N SER A 63 17.66 0.70 1.26
CA SER A 63 17.40 -0.08 2.46
C SER A 63 16.02 -0.74 2.47
N GLY A 64 15.02 -0.12 1.83
CA GLY A 64 13.66 -0.62 1.78
C GLY A 64 12.67 0.45 1.32
N MET A 65 11.40 0.04 1.22
CA MET A 65 10.26 0.90 0.97
C MET A 65 9.19 0.62 2.02
N ASP A 66 8.49 1.67 2.44
CA ASP A 66 7.28 1.53 3.25
C ASP A 66 6.09 1.04 2.41
N ALA A 67 5.04 0.61 3.10
CA ALA A 67 3.74 0.41 2.46
C ALA A 67 3.29 1.71 1.80
N VAL A 68 2.67 1.60 0.62
CA VAL A 68 2.16 2.76 -0.11
C VAL A 68 1.00 3.37 0.67
N ASP A 69 1.05 4.67 0.90
CA ASP A 69 -0.05 5.42 1.50
C ASP A 69 -0.96 6.00 0.41
N TYR A 70 -2.26 5.73 0.52
CA TYR A 70 -3.30 6.31 -0.33
C TYR A 70 -4.15 7.25 0.49
N SER A 71 -4.48 8.41 -0.04
CA SER A 71 -5.37 9.36 0.62
C SER A 71 -6.28 10.07 -0.37
N PHE A 72 -7.55 10.21 0.00
CA PHE A 72 -8.56 10.91 -0.78
C PHE A 72 -9.71 11.39 0.10
N SER A 73 -10.51 12.31 -0.43
CA SER A 73 -11.70 12.84 0.26
C SER A 73 -12.95 12.52 -0.54
N LEU A 74 -13.94 11.95 0.12
CA LEU A 74 -15.25 11.63 -0.43
C LEU A 74 -16.27 12.64 0.05
N LEU A 75 -17.22 12.98 -0.82
CA LEU A 75 -18.37 13.80 -0.49
C LEU A 75 -19.60 12.88 -0.35
N LEU A 76 -20.19 12.87 0.85
CA LEU A 76 -21.47 12.22 1.11
C LEU A 76 -22.56 13.30 1.11
N ASP A 77 -23.56 13.12 0.28
CA ASP A 77 -24.64 14.09 0.10
C ASP A 77 -26.01 13.45 0.38
N GLY A 78 -26.78 14.05 1.25
CA GLY A 78 -28.14 13.67 1.62
C GLY A 78 -29.19 14.73 1.23
N THR A 79 -28.81 15.70 0.36
CA THR A 79 -29.74 16.76 -0.08
C THR A 79 -30.78 16.27 -1.09
N GLY A 80 -30.51 15.15 -1.76
CA GLY A 80 -31.33 14.62 -2.85
C GLY A 80 -31.07 15.26 -4.22
N ILE A 81 -30.13 16.19 -4.33
CA ILE A 81 -29.75 16.84 -5.60
C ILE A 81 -28.95 15.86 -6.47
N ILE A 82 -28.09 15.05 -5.84
CA ILE A 82 -27.33 14.02 -6.50
C ILE A 82 -28.21 12.77 -6.56
N SER A 83 -28.25 12.08 -7.72
CA SER A 83 -29.00 10.85 -7.90
C SER A 83 -28.58 9.82 -6.87
N GLN A 84 -29.46 9.49 -5.93
CA GLN A 84 -29.18 8.61 -4.81
C GLN A 84 -29.68 7.20 -5.10
N LYS A 85 -28.91 6.19 -4.71
CA LYS A 85 -29.47 4.85 -4.55
C LYS A 85 -30.48 4.88 -3.39
N PRO A 86 -31.61 4.15 -3.47
CA PRO A 86 -32.64 4.18 -2.41
C PRO A 86 -32.13 3.87 -1.01
N GLU A 87 -31.07 3.10 -0.91
CA GLU A 87 -30.39 2.68 0.33
C GLU A 87 -29.53 3.78 0.98
N TYR A 88 -29.17 4.85 0.24
CA TYR A 88 -28.25 5.90 0.69
C TYR A 88 -28.92 7.28 0.81
N LYS A 89 -30.17 7.32 1.29
CA LYS A 89 -30.93 8.57 1.40
C LYS A 89 -30.31 9.60 2.33
N ASP A 90 -29.67 9.15 3.42
CA ASP A 90 -29.13 10.01 4.45
C ASP A 90 -27.62 9.86 4.56
N VAL A 91 -26.94 10.96 4.91
CA VAL A 91 -25.48 10.96 5.15
C VAL A 91 -25.07 9.92 6.20
N LYS A 92 -25.90 9.75 7.25
CA LYS A 92 -25.64 8.73 8.29
C LYS A 92 -25.70 7.31 7.73
N ALA A 93 -26.67 7.02 6.86
CA ALA A 93 -26.78 5.70 6.23
C ALA A 93 -25.59 5.41 5.34
N GLN A 94 -25.16 6.38 4.53
CA GLN A 94 -23.96 6.26 3.69
C GLN A 94 -22.69 6.03 4.52
N LEU A 95 -22.52 6.80 5.60
CA LEU A 95 -21.37 6.66 6.49
C LEU A 95 -21.35 5.32 7.21
N ASN A 96 -22.52 4.84 7.66
CA ASN A 96 -22.65 3.53 8.28
C ASN A 96 -22.29 2.40 7.29
N ALA A 97 -22.84 2.44 6.07
CA ALA A 97 -22.51 1.46 5.03
C ALA A 97 -21.01 1.44 4.72
N MET A 98 -20.39 2.60 4.57
CA MET A 98 -18.95 2.70 4.39
C MET A 98 -18.17 2.15 5.58
N THR A 99 -18.58 2.49 6.81
CA THR A 99 -17.91 2.03 8.04
C THR A 99 -18.01 0.51 8.19
N GLU A 100 -19.13 -0.10 7.81
CA GLU A 100 -19.32 -1.55 7.83
C GLU A 100 -18.45 -2.30 6.81
N VAL A 101 -18.11 -1.67 5.69
CA VAL A 101 -17.15 -2.20 4.73
C VAL A 101 -15.73 -2.09 5.27
N LEU A 102 -15.38 -0.96 5.90
CA LEU A 102 -14.02 -0.70 6.39
C LEU A 102 -13.69 -1.47 7.66
N PHE A 103 -14.69 -1.76 8.51
CA PHE A 103 -14.46 -2.36 9.83
C PHE A 103 -15.37 -3.57 10.07
N ALA A 104 -14.78 -4.66 10.58
CA ALA A 104 -15.51 -5.80 11.10
C ALA A 104 -15.72 -5.65 12.61
N LYS A 105 -16.90 -6.06 13.08
CA LYS A 105 -17.15 -6.25 14.52
C LYS A 105 -16.41 -7.51 14.99
N THR A 106 -15.66 -7.40 16.08
CA THR A 106 -14.90 -8.52 16.63
C THR A 106 -15.69 -9.16 17.78
N GLY A 107 -16.40 -10.26 17.51
CA GLY A 107 -17.08 -11.09 18.51
C GLY A 107 -18.05 -10.35 19.44
N GLU A 108 -18.21 -10.85 20.66
CA GLU A 108 -19.06 -10.24 21.70
C GLU A 108 -18.46 -9.01 22.38
N SER A 109 -17.16 -8.76 22.20
CA SER A 109 -16.52 -7.54 22.71
C SER A 109 -16.72 -6.39 21.75
N THR A 110 -16.86 -5.17 22.29
CA THR A 110 -17.09 -3.91 21.59
C THR A 110 -15.94 -3.47 20.67
N GLY A 111 -15.04 -4.40 20.29
CA GLY A 111 -13.90 -4.14 19.45
C GLY A 111 -14.25 -4.14 17.96
N TYR A 112 -13.66 -3.19 17.22
CA TYR A 112 -13.65 -3.17 15.77
C TYR A 112 -12.24 -3.47 15.28
N ARG A 113 -12.14 -4.25 14.20
CA ARG A 113 -10.88 -4.41 13.47
C ARG A 113 -11.06 -3.91 12.03
N PRO A 114 -10.04 -3.34 11.40
CA PRO A 114 -10.12 -3.01 9.99
C PRO A 114 -10.22 -4.29 9.15
N ASN A 115 -11.08 -4.24 8.12
CA ASN A 115 -11.10 -5.24 7.06
C ASN A 115 -9.97 -4.99 6.07
N TYR A 116 -9.59 -6.02 5.33
CA TYR A 116 -8.88 -5.84 4.08
C TYR A 116 -9.85 -5.31 3.03
N VAL A 117 -9.46 -4.29 2.30
CA VAL A 117 -10.35 -3.62 1.35
C VAL A 117 -9.69 -3.55 -0.02
N SER A 118 -10.41 -3.97 -1.04
CA SER A 118 -10.07 -3.67 -2.42
C SER A 118 -10.81 -2.41 -2.84
N ILE A 119 -10.07 -1.41 -3.29
CA ILE A 119 -10.61 -0.16 -3.83
C ILE A 119 -10.42 -0.20 -5.34
N THR A 120 -11.52 -0.19 -6.09
CA THR A 120 -11.48 -0.13 -7.55
C THR A 120 -11.79 1.28 -8.00
N TYR A 121 -10.88 1.88 -8.76
CA TYR A 121 -11.02 3.22 -9.31
C TYR A 121 -10.14 3.40 -10.54
N CYS A 122 -10.68 3.94 -11.64
CA CYS A 122 -9.95 4.21 -12.89
C CYS A 122 -9.15 3.00 -13.41
N ASP A 123 -9.77 1.83 -13.51
CA ASP A 123 -9.17 0.55 -13.94
C ASP A 123 -8.05 0.01 -13.01
N GLU A 124 -7.77 0.69 -11.89
CA GLU A 124 -6.85 0.21 -10.86
C GLU A 124 -7.62 -0.47 -9.73
N SER A 125 -7.08 -1.58 -9.23
CA SER A 125 -7.53 -2.25 -8.02
C SER A 125 -6.46 -2.17 -6.95
N LEU A 126 -6.76 -1.47 -5.85
CA LEU A 126 -5.84 -1.19 -4.76
C LEU A 126 -6.19 -2.07 -3.57
N HIS A 127 -5.27 -2.93 -3.17
CA HIS A 127 -5.41 -3.78 -2.00
C HIS A 127 -4.81 -3.09 -0.77
N CYS A 128 -5.67 -2.77 0.20
CA CYS A 128 -5.26 -1.91 1.31
C CYS A 128 -6.05 -2.19 2.60
N VAL A 129 -5.62 -1.56 3.68
CA VAL A 129 -6.34 -1.46 4.94
C VAL A 129 -6.49 0.00 5.32
N VAL A 130 -7.60 0.34 5.98
CA VAL A 130 -7.82 1.71 6.46
C VAL A 130 -6.82 2.04 7.56
N SER A 131 -6.17 3.19 7.46
CA SER A 131 -5.27 3.73 8.49
C SER A 131 -5.90 4.88 9.25
N SER A 132 -6.74 5.70 8.57
CA SER A 132 -7.41 6.85 9.18
C SER A 132 -8.71 7.13 8.45
N LEU A 133 -9.72 7.54 9.22
CA LEU A 133 -11.01 7.99 8.73
C LEU A 133 -11.41 9.25 9.50
N LYS A 134 -11.51 10.38 8.81
CA LYS A 134 -11.96 11.67 9.38
C LYS A 134 -13.25 12.09 8.70
N THR A 135 -14.28 12.38 9.48
CA THR A 135 -15.57 12.84 8.98
C THR A 135 -15.83 14.26 9.46
N GLU A 136 -16.13 15.16 8.53
CA GLU A 136 -16.51 16.55 8.77
C GLU A 136 -17.93 16.78 8.25
N TYR A 137 -18.84 17.05 9.15
CA TYR A 137 -20.23 17.35 8.79
C TYR A 137 -20.40 18.81 8.42
N SER A 138 -21.17 19.05 7.36
CA SER A 138 -21.54 20.39 6.90
C SER A 138 -22.98 20.37 6.40
N LEU A 139 -23.60 21.55 6.34
CA LEU A 139 -24.97 21.72 5.93
C LEU A 139 -25.93 20.84 6.76
N PHE A 140 -26.66 21.51 7.65
CA PHE A 140 -27.59 20.86 8.58
C PHE A 140 -29.00 21.28 8.31
N ARG A 141 -29.96 20.40 8.55
CA ARG A 141 -31.36 20.73 8.65
C ARG A 141 -31.63 21.50 9.95
N PRO A 142 -32.78 22.20 10.06
CA PRO A 142 -33.17 22.87 11.31
C PRO A 142 -33.28 21.93 12.52
N ASP A 143 -33.49 20.62 12.29
CA ASP A 143 -33.55 19.57 13.30
C ASP A 143 -32.16 19.05 13.72
N GLY A 144 -31.07 19.61 13.16
CA GLY A 144 -29.70 19.20 13.42
C GLY A 144 -29.22 17.99 12.60
N THR A 145 -30.04 17.47 11.69
CA THR A 145 -29.63 16.34 10.82
C THR A 145 -28.63 16.83 9.78
N PRO A 146 -27.44 16.20 9.64
CA PRO A 146 -26.47 16.59 8.64
C PRO A 146 -26.95 16.20 7.23
N LEU A 147 -26.87 17.15 6.31
CA LEU A 147 -27.20 16.96 4.89
C LEU A 147 -25.98 16.70 4.03
N ARG A 148 -24.80 17.02 4.53
CA ARG A 148 -23.55 16.80 3.80
C ARG A 148 -22.42 16.46 4.75
N ALA A 149 -21.54 15.53 4.35
CA ALA A 149 -20.30 15.24 5.05
C ALA A 149 -19.16 15.08 4.07
N LYS A 150 -17.98 15.56 4.48
CA LYS A 150 -16.70 15.26 3.83
C LYS A 150 -15.99 14.20 4.63
N VAL A 151 -15.66 13.08 3.99
CA VAL A 151 -14.96 11.97 4.62
C VAL A 151 -13.58 11.87 4.01
N THR A 152 -12.55 12.18 4.81
CA THR A 152 -11.16 12.03 4.42
C THR A 152 -10.69 10.66 4.88
N CYS A 153 -10.24 9.86 3.92
CA CYS A 153 -9.80 8.49 4.11
C CYS A 153 -8.32 8.35 3.81
N SER A 154 -7.61 7.65 4.68
CA SER A 154 -6.24 7.23 4.44
C SER A 154 -6.14 5.72 4.56
N PHE A 155 -5.39 5.11 3.65
CA PHE A 155 -5.20 3.68 3.55
C PHE A 155 -3.73 3.36 3.40
N LYS A 156 -3.34 2.17 3.84
CA LYS A 156 -2.01 1.60 3.59
C LYS A 156 -2.14 0.39 2.69
N SER A 157 -1.29 0.31 1.66
CA SER A 157 -1.23 -0.89 0.83
C SER A 157 -0.89 -2.11 1.65
N VAL A 158 -1.54 -3.22 1.33
CA VAL A 158 -1.21 -4.53 1.87
C VAL A 158 -0.43 -5.26 0.81
N CYS A 159 0.83 -5.60 1.11
CA CYS A 159 1.59 -6.49 0.27
C CYS A 159 0.89 -7.85 0.30
N GLN A 160 0.42 -8.32 -0.83
CA GLN A 160 0.10 -9.73 -0.97
C GLN A 160 1.42 -10.46 -0.77
N ILE A 161 1.61 -11.04 0.40
CA ILE A 161 2.59 -12.10 0.52
C ILE A 161 1.96 -13.21 -0.31
N GLU A 162 2.36 -13.30 -1.59
CA GLU A 162 2.21 -14.56 -2.27
C GLU A 162 2.91 -15.56 -1.36
N THR A 163 2.13 -16.36 -0.65
CA THR A 163 2.58 -17.62 -0.08
C THR A 163 2.74 -18.60 -1.24
N GLY A 164 3.48 -18.19 -2.29
CA GLY A 164 4.29 -19.13 -3.01
C GLY A 164 5.21 -19.68 -1.96
N GLU A 165 5.19 -20.97 -1.75
CA GLU A 165 6.21 -21.69 -1.01
C GLU A 165 7.51 -21.00 -1.38
N ILE A 166 8.14 -20.35 -0.39
CA ILE A 166 9.49 -19.83 -0.56
C ILE A 166 10.25 -21.09 -0.89
N ASP A 167 10.52 -21.26 -2.17
CA ASP A 167 11.20 -22.44 -2.67
C ASP A 167 12.55 -22.41 -1.95
N GLY A 168 12.64 -23.18 -0.88
CA GLY A 168 13.83 -23.23 -0.03
C GLY A 168 15.06 -23.54 -0.86
N GLU A 169 14.86 -24.21 -2.01
CA GLU A 169 15.86 -24.45 -3.04
C GLU A 169 16.32 -23.18 -3.76
N ALA A 170 15.40 -22.26 -4.07
CA ALA A 170 15.74 -20.99 -4.72
C ALA A 170 16.54 -20.07 -3.77
N LEU A 171 16.18 -20.04 -2.48
CA LEU A 171 16.93 -19.34 -1.44
C LEU A 171 18.30 -19.95 -1.19
N ASN A 172 18.40 -21.27 -1.17
CA ASN A 172 19.68 -21.96 -1.02
C ASN A 172 20.57 -21.76 -2.25
N LYS A 173 20.03 -21.85 -3.48
CA LYS A 173 20.78 -21.53 -4.71
C LYS A 173 21.28 -20.09 -4.74
N ARG A 174 20.50 -19.13 -4.20
CA ARG A 174 20.95 -17.75 -4.11
C ARG A 174 22.08 -17.61 -3.10
N ARG A 175 21.97 -18.20 -1.90
CA ARG A 175 23.03 -18.22 -0.89
C ARG A 175 24.31 -18.91 -1.38
N GLU A 176 24.19 -20.00 -2.12
CA GLU A 176 25.34 -20.70 -2.71
C GLU A 176 26.03 -19.85 -3.78
N ARG A 177 25.28 -19.12 -4.62
CA ARG A 177 25.86 -18.18 -5.59
C ARG A 177 26.58 -17.01 -4.91
N GLU A 178 25.98 -16.43 -3.88
CA GLU A 178 26.60 -15.34 -3.09
C GLU A 178 27.86 -15.82 -2.37
N LYS A 179 27.83 -17.05 -1.82
CA LYS A 179 28.99 -17.67 -1.17
C LYS A 179 30.10 -18.00 -2.19
N GLY A 180 29.77 -18.57 -3.33
CA GLY A 180 30.72 -18.83 -4.39
C GLY A 180 31.37 -17.57 -4.97
N ALA A 181 30.62 -16.48 -5.12
CA ALA A 181 31.15 -15.18 -5.52
C ALA A 181 32.11 -14.60 -4.47
N PHE A 182 31.78 -14.74 -3.18
CA PHE A 182 32.65 -14.30 -2.09
C PHE A 182 33.93 -15.12 -1.98
N ASP A 183 33.85 -16.43 -2.13
CA ASP A 183 35.02 -17.34 -2.11
C ASP A 183 35.95 -17.05 -3.30
N SER A 184 35.39 -16.86 -4.52
CA SER A 184 36.16 -16.44 -5.70
C SER A 184 36.86 -15.09 -5.53
N PHE A 185 36.20 -14.12 -4.88
CA PHE A 185 36.80 -12.83 -4.58
C PHE A 185 37.95 -12.95 -3.57
N LYS A 186 37.78 -13.81 -2.56
CA LYS A 186 38.81 -14.09 -1.55
C LYS A 186 40.05 -14.72 -2.16
N ASP A 187 39.86 -15.71 -3.08
CA ASP A 187 40.96 -16.37 -3.80
C ASP A 187 41.70 -15.38 -4.70
N THR A 188 40.98 -14.44 -5.36
CA THR A 188 41.60 -13.40 -6.20
C THR A 188 42.46 -12.45 -5.36
N ILE A 189 42.00 -12.04 -4.17
CA ILE A 189 42.79 -11.19 -3.26
C ILE A 189 44.02 -11.94 -2.76
N SER A 190 43.89 -13.24 -2.39
CA SER A 190 45.00 -14.04 -1.90
C SER A 190 46.08 -14.16 -2.97
N GLN A 191 45.71 -14.45 -4.22
CA GLN A 191 46.66 -14.51 -5.34
C GLN A 191 47.37 -13.17 -5.59
N ALA A 192 46.64 -12.06 -5.55
CA ALA A 192 47.23 -10.74 -5.72
C ALA A 192 48.22 -10.38 -4.60
N MET A 193 47.94 -10.78 -3.37
CA MET A 193 48.86 -10.59 -2.23
C MET A 193 50.10 -11.46 -2.36
N ASP A 194 50.00 -12.69 -2.82
CA ASP A 194 51.11 -13.60 -3.04
C ASP A 194 52.04 -13.10 -4.19
N GLU A 195 51.47 -12.60 -5.30
CA GLU A 195 52.22 -11.98 -6.40
C GLU A 195 52.95 -10.71 -5.98
N GLU A 196 52.33 -9.87 -5.12
CA GLU A 196 53.00 -8.69 -4.55
C GLU A 196 54.15 -9.07 -3.58
N ALA A 197 53.92 -10.10 -2.76
CA ALA A 197 54.96 -10.62 -1.86
C ALA A 197 56.18 -11.16 -2.61
N ASP A 198 55.94 -11.95 -3.67
CA ASP A 198 56.99 -12.50 -4.53
C ASP A 198 57.71 -11.40 -5.31
N SER A 199 57.03 -10.37 -5.77
CA SER A 199 57.61 -9.21 -6.42
C SER A 199 58.53 -8.43 -5.48
N LEU A 200 58.14 -8.22 -4.24
CA LEU A 200 58.96 -7.58 -3.21
C LEU A 200 60.17 -8.39 -2.80
N PHE A 201 60.00 -9.73 -2.70
CA PHE A 201 61.12 -10.63 -2.38
C PHE A 201 62.20 -10.63 -3.48
N ASN A 202 61.77 -10.58 -4.75
CA ASN A 202 62.71 -10.48 -5.88
C ASN A 202 63.39 -9.11 -6.01
N LEU A 203 62.84 -8.04 -5.47
CA LEU A 203 63.40 -6.71 -5.48
C LEU A 203 64.43 -6.46 -4.37
N PHE A 204 64.28 -7.11 -3.23
CA PHE A 204 65.12 -6.91 -2.02
C PHE A 204 66.02 -8.11 -1.72
N GLY A 205 65.96 -9.19 -2.50
CA GLY A 205 66.70 -10.44 -2.30
C GLY A 205 68.06 -10.52 -3.06
N ARG A 206 68.67 -9.37 -3.43
CA ARG A 206 70.03 -9.36 -3.99
C ARG A 206 70.99 -8.59 -3.09
#